data_ec99dae31d80f583072e505f8b2f76e3
#
_entry.id   ec99dae31d80f583072e505f8b2f76e3
#
_cell.length_a   1.000
_cell.length_b   1.000
_cell.length_c   1.000
_cell.angle_alpha   90.00
_cell.angle_beta   90.00
_cell.angle_gamma   90.00
#
_symmetry.space_group_name_H-M   'P 1'
#
loop_
_entity.id
_entity.type
_entity.pdbx_description
1 polymer ?
#
loop_
_entity_poly.entity_id
_entity_poly.type
_entity_poly.pdbx_seq_one_letter_code
_entity_poly.pdbx_strand_id
1 'polypeptide(L)'
;ASDVYKRQVMKKDSYRHVGEIMLGFAILMTGMQTMSGAVTPLRESKVFIDMLTMFSNPIAGILVGIAFTAVLQSASATVGVLQALSVTGILTFSSAFPIILGIGVGASCPVLVSAIGANKNGKRTALVYLLNDTFGMLIWSIGFYTINAFVHFDFLDNIMSPVSIALLNTVFRLVTVCILFPFINKLEKLVC
;
A
#
# COMPACT_ATOMS: atom_id res chain seq x y z
N ALA A 1 -10.48 -27.02 -6.04
CA ALA A 1 -11.50 -27.97 -6.55
C ALA A 1 -12.73 -28.04 -5.64
N SER A 2 -12.58 -28.18 -4.33
CA SER A 2 -13.70 -28.24 -3.34
C SER A 2 -14.60 -27.00 -3.39
N ASP A 3 -14.05 -25.81 -3.59
CA ASP A 3 -14.77 -24.55 -3.53
C ASP A 3 -15.60 -24.28 -4.79
N VAL A 4 -15.08 -24.70 -5.95
CA VAL A 4 -15.83 -24.68 -7.22
C VAL A 4 -17.02 -25.63 -7.18
N TYR A 5 -16.82 -26.81 -6.55
CA TYR A 5 -17.88 -27.80 -6.38
C TYR A 5 -19.00 -27.28 -5.47
N LYS A 6 -18.65 -26.65 -4.34
CA LYS A 6 -19.62 -26.03 -3.43
C LYS A 6 -20.46 -24.94 -4.11
N ARG A 7 -19.84 -24.14 -4.97
CA ARG A 7 -20.56 -23.11 -5.74
C ARG A 7 -21.56 -23.68 -6.73
N GLN A 8 -21.25 -24.80 -7.37
CA GLN A 8 -22.09 -25.39 -8.43
C GLN A 8 -23.21 -26.31 -7.93
N VAL A 9 -23.06 -26.93 -6.76
CA VAL A 9 -23.95 -28.00 -6.29
C VAL A 9 -24.91 -27.53 -5.19
N MET A 10 -24.63 -26.48 -4.47
CA MET A 10 -25.47 -26.04 -3.35
C MET A 10 -26.53 -25.03 -3.77
N LYS A 11 -27.81 -25.41 -3.62
CA LYS A 11 -29.00 -24.63 -4.02
C LYS A 11 -29.39 -23.50 -3.07
N LYS A 12 -28.78 -23.35 -1.88
CA LYS A 12 -29.07 -22.24 -0.96
C LYS A 12 -28.17 -21.06 -1.29
N ASP A 13 -28.69 -19.88 -1.51
CA ASP A 13 -27.94 -18.65 -1.86
C ASP A 13 -26.83 -18.33 -0.89
N SER A 14 -27.00 -18.56 0.42
CA SER A 14 -25.94 -18.37 1.43
C SER A 14 -24.69 -19.23 1.19
N TYR A 15 -24.87 -20.49 0.81
CA TYR A 15 -23.73 -21.38 0.55
C TYR A 15 -23.02 -21.04 -0.76
N ARG A 16 -23.78 -20.55 -1.72
CA ARG A 16 -23.23 -20.06 -2.98
C ARG A 16 -22.31 -18.86 -2.75
N HIS A 17 -22.73 -17.88 -1.95
CA HIS A 17 -21.91 -16.73 -1.58
C HIS A 17 -20.65 -17.13 -0.81
N VAL A 18 -20.75 -18.08 0.12
CA VAL A 18 -19.56 -18.63 0.82
C VAL A 18 -18.60 -19.27 -0.18
N GLY A 19 -19.12 -20.05 -1.14
CA GLY A 19 -18.29 -20.64 -2.20
C GLY A 19 -17.59 -19.60 -3.07
N GLU A 20 -18.28 -18.51 -3.39
CA GLU A 20 -17.71 -17.39 -4.16
C GLU A 20 -16.59 -16.66 -3.40
N ILE A 21 -16.79 -16.42 -2.10
CA ILE A 21 -15.77 -15.82 -1.22
C ILE A 21 -14.54 -16.74 -1.14
N MET A 22 -14.73 -18.04 -0.91
CA MET A 22 -13.63 -19.00 -0.82
C MET A 22 -12.87 -19.11 -2.14
N LEU A 23 -13.58 -19.09 -3.28
CA LEU A 23 -12.95 -19.10 -4.60
C LEU A 23 -12.14 -17.84 -4.83
N GLY A 24 -12.69 -16.66 -4.51
CA GLY A 24 -11.97 -15.39 -4.61
C GLY A 24 -10.71 -15.38 -3.74
N PHE A 25 -10.81 -15.90 -2.52
CA PHE A 25 -9.65 -16.04 -1.62
C PHE A 25 -8.59 -17.01 -2.18
N ALA A 26 -9.01 -18.14 -2.73
CA ALA A 26 -8.08 -19.11 -3.35
C ALA A 26 -7.35 -18.50 -4.55
N ILE A 27 -8.05 -17.74 -5.40
CA ILE A 27 -7.46 -17.02 -6.53
C ILE A 27 -6.45 -15.98 -6.04
N LEU A 28 -6.79 -15.21 -5.01
CA LEU A 28 -5.91 -14.22 -4.41
C LEU A 28 -4.64 -14.87 -3.86
N MET A 29 -4.76 -15.96 -3.12
CA MET A 29 -3.61 -16.70 -2.57
C MET A 29 -2.71 -17.27 -3.67
N THR A 30 -3.31 -17.84 -4.72
CA THR A 30 -2.55 -18.36 -5.87
C THR A 30 -1.81 -17.23 -6.60
N GLY A 31 -2.48 -16.09 -6.80
CA GLY A 31 -1.86 -14.89 -7.40
C GLY A 31 -0.67 -14.39 -6.57
N MET A 32 -0.81 -14.33 -5.25
CA MET A 32 0.28 -13.93 -4.35
C MET A 32 1.47 -14.92 -4.41
N GLN A 33 1.20 -16.21 -4.46
CA GLN A 33 2.25 -17.23 -4.62
C GLN A 33 2.97 -17.10 -5.96
N THR A 34 2.22 -16.87 -7.04
CA THR A 34 2.79 -16.66 -8.38
C THR A 34 3.68 -15.41 -8.41
N MET A 35 3.23 -14.31 -7.82
CA MET A 35 4.03 -13.07 -7.69
C MET A 35 5.30 -13.32 -6.87
N SER A 36 5.19 -14.01 -5.73
CA SER A 36 6.35 -14.34 -4.88
C SER A 36 7.36 -15.22 -5.64
N GLY A 37 6.88 -16.19 -6.39
CA GLY A 37 7.73 -17.01 -7.24
C GLY A 37 8.47 -16.22 -8.32
N ALA A 38 7.79 -15.25 -8.94
CA ALA A 38 8.37 -14.40 -9.97
C ALA A 38 9.47 -13.45 -9.43
N VAL A 39 9.38 -13.02 -8.18
CA VAL A 39 10.37 -12.12 -7.56
C VAL A 39 11.48 -12.86 -6.81
N THR A 40 11.34 -14.17 -6.59
CA THR A 40 12.36 -14.99 -5.90
C THR A 40 13.77 -14.87 -6.51
N PRO A 41 13.96 -14.86 -7.85
CA PRO A 41 15.29 -14.70 -8.46
C PRO A 41 15.96 -13.36 -8.13
N LEU A 42 15.18 -12.34 -7.78
CA LEU A 42 15.71 -11.01 -7.41
C LEU A 42 16.48 -11.04 -6.09
N ARG A 43 16.20 -12.02 -5.23
CA ARG A 43 16.91 -12.22 -3.97
C ARG A 43 18.42 -12.41 -4.15
N GLU A 44 18.83 -13.02 -5.27
CA GLU A 44 20.24 -13.28 -5.58
C GLU A 44 20.88 -12.14 -6.37
N SER A 45 20.10 -11.19 -6.86
CA SER A 45 20.56 -10.05 -7.61
C SER A 45 21.18 -9.00 -6.70
N LYS A 46 22.50 -8.86 -6.75
CA LYS A 46 23.21 -7.81 -5.98
C LYS A 46 22.72 -6.42 -6.33
N VAL A 47 22.46 -6.14 -7.60
CA VAL A 47 21.92 -4.85 -8.05
C VAL A 47 20.57 -4.54 -7.40
N PHE A 48 19.71 -5.56 -7.28
CA PHE A 48 18.39 -5.39 -6.65
C PHE A 48 18.52 -5.16 -5.14
N ILE A 49 19.42 -5.88 -4.46
CA ILE A 49 19.68 -5.66 -3.02
C ILE A 49 20.23 -4.25 -2.78
N ASP A 50 21.18 -3.82 -3.59
CA ASP A 50 21.77 -2.47 -3.50
C ASP A 50 20.68 -1.39 -3.73
N MET A 51 19.76 -1.59 -4.67
CA MET A 51 18.61 -0.71 -4.85
C MET A 51 17.69 -0.68 -3.63
N LEU A 52 17.39 -1.83 -3.01
CA LEU A 52 16.55 -1.88 -1.80
C LEU A 52 17.20 -1.13 -0.62
N THR A 53 18.52 -1.21 -0.49
CA THR A 53 19.24 -0.44 0.55
C THR A 53 19.17 1.06 0.29
N MET A 54 19.18 1.52 -0.96
CA MET A 54 18.94 2.92 -1.30
C MET A 54 17.55 3.40 -0.87
N PHE A 55 16.55 2.52 -0.89
CA PHE A 55 15.18 2.85 -0.46
C PHE A 55 15.03 2.99 1.05
N SER A 56 16.03 2.63 1.83
CA SER A 56 16.12 2.97 3.26
C SER A 56 16.28 4.48 3.49
N ASN A 57 16.71 5.22 2.46
CA ASN A 57 16.62 6.68 2.46
C ASN A 57 15.12 7.07 2.36
N PRO A 58 14.57 7.82 3.34
CA PRO A 58 13.15 8.16 3.39
C PRO A 58 12.63 8.80 2.12
N ILE A 59 13.40 9.73 1.55
CA ILE A 59 12.99 10.47 0.35
C ILE A 59 12.97 9.54 -0.86
N ALA A 60 14.01 8.74 -1.06
CA ALA A 60 14.10 7.80 -2.17
C ALA A 60 12.99 6.74 -2.10
N GLY A 61 12.77 6.15 -0.92
CA GLY A 61 11.70 5.16 -0.71
C GLY A 61 10.31 5.72 -0.98
N ILE A 62 10.00 6.94 -0.50
CA ILE A 62 8.72 7.61 -0.77
C ILE A 62 8.55 7.86 -2.27
N LEU A 63 9.55 8.40 -2.95
CA LEU A 63 9.48 8.67 -4.40
C LEU A 63 9.27 7.40 -5.21
N VAL A 64 9.94 6.31 -4.85
CA VAL A 64 9.75 5.00 -5.49
C VAL A 64 8.33 4.48 -5.24
N GLY A 65 7.81 4.57 -4.02
CA GLY A 65 6.44 4.20 -3.70
C GLY A 65 5.41 4.97 -4.51
N ILE A 66 5.59 6.29 -4.64
CA ILE A 66 4.75 7.17 -5.49
C ILE A 66 4.81 6.73 -6.95
N ALA A 67 6.02 6.66 -7.52
CA ALA A 67 6.23 6.37 -8.93
C ALA A 67 5.68 4.98 -9.31
N PHE A 68 5.98 3.98 -8.49
CA PHE A 68 5.55 2.61 -8.74
C PHE A 68 4.02 2.47 -8.67
N THR A 69 3.39 3.10 -7.68
CA THR A 69 1.93 3.10 -7.55
C THR A 69 1.25 3.90 -8.65
N ALA A 70 1.84 5.01 -9.07
CA ALA A 70 1.32 5.80 -10.18
C ALA A 70 1.35 5.01 -11.51
N VAL A 71 2.39 4.21 -11.74
CA VAL A 71 2.49 3.34 -12.93
C VAL A 71 1.48 2.19 -12.86
N LEU A 72 1.38 1.50 -11.72
CA LEU A 72 0.43 0.40 -11.53
C LEU A 72 -1.02 0.88 -11.41
N GLN A 73 -1.24 2.14 -11.10
CA GLN A 73 -2.56 2.76 -10.88
C GLN A 73 -3.41 2.01 -9.82
N SER A 74 -2.76 1.27 -8.95
CA SER A 74 -3.41 0.44 -7.93
C SER A 74 -2.55 0.32 -6.68
N ALA A 75 -3.00 0.95 -5.59
CA ALA A 75 -2.34 0.85 -4.30
C ALA A 75 -2.31 -0.59 -3.76
N SER A 76 -3.43 -1.32 -3.92
CA SER A 76 -3.50 -2.72 -3.46
C SER A 76 -2.56 -3.64 -4.25
N ALA A 77 -2.43 -3.43 -5.57
CA ALA A 77 -1.46 -4.17 -6.36
C ALA A 77 -0.03 -3.86 -5.92
N THR A 78 0.30 -2.59 -5.65
CA THR A 78 1.63 -2.20 -5.15
C THR A 78 1.93 -2.84 -3.79
N VAL A 79 0.97 -2.81 -2.87
CA VAL A 79 1.12 -3.48 -1.57
C VAL A 79 1.31 -4.99 -1.76
N GLY A 80 0.56 -5.61 -2.68
CA GLY A 80 0.72 -7.03 -3.02
C GLY A 80 2.11 -7.37 -3.55
N VAL A 81 2.69 -6.53 -4.43
CA VAL A 81 4.07 -6.68 -4.90
C VAL A 81 5.06 -6.56 -3.73
N LEU A 82 4.86 -5.58 -2.83
CA LEU A 82 5.71 -5.40 -1.66
C LEU A 82 5.62 -6.60 -0.70
N GLN A 83 4.43 -7.17 -0.52
CA GLN A 83 4.23 -8.40 0.23
C GLN A 83 4.92 -9.60 -0.42
N ALA A 84 4.85 -9.73 -1.75
CA ALA A 84 5.55 -10.78 -2.48
C ALA A 84 7.07 -10.65 -2.31
N LEU A 85 7.61 -9.43 -2.37
CA LEU A 85 9.01 -9.16 -2.11
C LEU A 85 9.41 -9.49 -0.65
N SER A 86 8.55 -9.25 0.32
CA SER A 86 8.84 -9.56 1.73
C SER A 86 9.04 -11.06 1.98
N VAL A 87 8.39 -11.92 1.20
CA VAL A 87 8.58 -13.39 1.28
C VAL A 87 10.01 -13.79 0.93
N THR A 88 10.72 -13.00 0.12
CA THR A 88 12.12 -13.26 -0.21
C THR A 88 13.08 -13.06 0.98
N GLY A 89 12.63 -12.41 2.05
CA GLY A 89 13.44 -12.16 3.26
C GLY A 89 14.49 -11.05 3.12
N ILE A 90 14.43 -10.23 2.06
CA ILE A 90 15.36 -9.11 1.83
C ILE A 90 14.76 -7.76 2.24
N LEU A 91 13.44 -7.68 2.40
CA LEU A 91 12.76 -6.42 2.68
C LEU A 91 12.74 -6.14 4.18
N THR A 92 13.48 -5.11 4.59
CA THR A 92 13.52 -4.63 5.97
C THR A 92 12.45 -3.58 6.23
N PHE A 93 12.17 -3.30 7.50
CA PHE A 93 11.23 -2.23 7.87
C PHE A 93 11.71 -0.86 7.36
N SER A 94 13.01 -0.59 7.46
CA SER A 94 13.62 0.67 7.00
C SER A 94 13.39 0.94 5.51
N SER A 95 13.39 -0.12 4.67
CA SER A 95 13.11 0.00 3.23
C SER A 95 11.63 0.03 2.91
N ALA A 96 10.82 -0.79 3.59
CA ALA A 96 9.39 -0.93 3.31
C ALA A 96 8.57 0.28 3.77
N PHE A 97 8.89 0.84 4.93
CA PHE A 97 8.11 1.92 5.53
C PHE A 97 8.00 3.16 4.62
N PRO A 98 9.10 3.74 4.11
CA PRO A 98 8.99 4.90 3.23
C PRO A 98 8.27 4.58 1.91
N ILE A 99 8.42 3.37 1.37
CA ILE A 99 7.69 2.95 0.18
C ILE A 99 6.18 2.92 0.47
N ILE A 100 5.75 2.37 1.61
CA ILE A 100 4.32 2.33 2.01
C ILE A 100 3.75 3.74 2.14
N LEU A 101 4.50 4.70 2.69
CA LEU A 101 4.09 6.09 2.76
C LEU A 101 3.87 6.68 1.35
N GLY A 102 4.77 6.37 0.42
CA GLY A 102 4.67 6.80 -0.98
C GLY A 102 3.48 6.18 -1.72
N ILE A 103 3.10 4.94 -1.40
CA ILE A 103 1.94 4.26 -2.01
C ILE A 103 0.66 5.07 -1.82
N GLY A 104 0.47 5.68 -0.65
CA GLY A 104 -0.70 6.53 -0.38
C GLY A 104 -0.82 7.65 -1.41
N VAL A 105 0.23 8.45 -1.53
CA VAL A 105 0.25 9.58 -2.48
C VAL A 105 0.16 9.11 -3.93
N GLY A 106 0.86 8.04 -4.29
CA GLY A 106 0.80 7.44 -5.64
C GLY A 106 -0.61 6.98 -6.03
N ALA A 107 -1.41 6.53 -5.06
CA ALA A 107 -2.80 6.12 -5.27
C ALA A 107 -3.72 7.27 -5.71
N SER A 108 -3.34 8.52 -5.49
CA SER A 108 -4.10 9.69 -5.95
C SER A 108 -3.90 9.98 -7.45
N CYS A 109 -2.85 9.45 -8.08
CA CYS A 109 -2.55 9.72 -9.49
C CYS A 109 -3.70 9.35 -10.45
N PRO A 110 -4.29 8.14 -10.42
CA PRO A 110 -5.41 7.82 -11.30
C PRO A 110 -6.64 8.68 -11.03
N VAL A 111 -6.86 9.10 -9.78
CA VAL A 111 -7.96 10.00 -9.42
C VAL A 111 -7.73 11.39 -9.99
N LEU A 112 -6.51 11.90 -9.95
CA LEU A 112 -6.14 13.17 -10.57
C LEU A 112 -6.28 13.15 -12.09
N VAL A 113 -5.84 12.06 -12.72
CA VAL A 113 -5.99 11.89 -14.19
C VAL A 113 -7.47 11.88 -14.57
N SER A 114 -8.32 11.16 -13.83
CA SER A 114 -9.76 11.13 -14.09
C SER A 114 -10.45 12.48 -13.85
N ALA A 115 -9.88 13.32 -12.99
CA ALA A 115 -10.41 14.66 -12.69
C ALA A 115 -10.13 15.69 -13.80
N ILE A 116 -9.24 15.42 -14.75
CA ILE A 116 -8.91 16.37 -15.84
C ILE A 116 -10.16 16.71 -16.65
N GLY A 117 -10.99 15.73 -16.95
CA GLY A 117 -12.27 15.92 -17.67
C GLY A 117 -13.49 16.14 -16.78
N ALA A 118 -13.33 16.17 -15.46
CA ALA A 118 -14.44 16.27 -14.53
C ALA A 118 -14.93 17.71 -14.32
N ASN A 119 -16.14 17.83 -13.77
CA ASN A 119 -16.69 19.10 -13.32
C ASN A 119 -15.91 19.67 -12.11
N LYS A 120 -16.24 20.91 -11.68
CA LYS A 120 -15.56 21.58 -10.56
C LYS A 120 -15.54 20.72 -9.28
N ASN A 121 -16.63 20.03 -8.97
CA ASN A 121 -16.71 19.21 -7.77
C ASN A 121 -15.83 17.95 -7.86
N GLY A 122 -15.75 17.31 -9.02
CA GLY A 122 -14.85 16.19 -9.26
C GLY A 122 -13.38 16.58 -9.09
N LYS A 123 -12.98 17.75 -9.64
CA LYS A 123 -11.61 18.29 -9.45
C LYS A 123 -11.29 18.57 -7.98
N ARG A 124 -12.24 19.16 -7.25
CA ARG A 124 -12.10 19.42 -5.81
C ARG A 124 -11.94 18.12 -5.02
N THR A 125 -12.76 17.11 -5.30
CA THR A 125 -12.66 15.81 -4.65
C THR A 125 -11.29 15.16 -4.88
N ALA A 126 -10.78 15.20 -6.11
CA ALA A 126 -9.46 14.67 -6.42
C ALA A 126 -8.33 15.41 -5.69
N LEU A 127 -8.42 16.72 -5.58
CA LEU A 127 -7.45 17.52 -4.81
C LEU A 127 -7.53 17.23 -3.31
N VAL A 128 -8.72 17.12 -2.73
CA VAL A 128 -8.89 16.73 -1.31
C VAL A 128 -8.26 15.35 -1.07
N TYR A 129 -8.46 14.40 -1.98
CA TYR A 129 -7.86 13.07 -1.88
C TYR A 129 -6.33 13.14 -1.88
N LEU A 130 -5.74 13.87 -2.84
CA LEU A 130 -4.29 14.08 -2.90
C LEU A 130 -3.76 14.74 -1.63
N LEU A 131 -4.42 15.80 -1.15
CA LEU A 131 -4.02 16.53 0.06
C LEU A 131 -4.09 15.63 1.30
N ASN A 132 -5.16 14.83 1.44
CA ASN A 132 -5.30 13.89 2.54
C ASN A 132 -4.11 12.91 2.60
N ASP A 133 -3.77 12.30 1.47
CA ASP A 133 -2.67 11.32 1.42
C ASP A 133 -1.30 11.99 1.57
N THR A 134 -1.12 13.19 1.03
CA THR A 134 0.12 13.96 1.18
C THR A 134 0.31 14.41 2.64
N PHE A 135 -0.72 14.94 3.30
CA PHE A 135 -0.64 15.29 4.72
C PHE A 135 -0.44 14.06 5.60
N GLY A 136 -1.12 12.95 5.30
CA GLY A 136 -0.88 11.68 5.98
C GLY A 136 0.58 11.23 5.87
N MET A 137 1.14 11.24 4.68
CA MET A 137 2.55 10.92 4.44
C MET A 137 3.48 11.84 5.23
N LEU A 138 3.24 13.16 5.22
CA LEU A 138 4.08 14.12 5.94
C LEU A 138 4.01 13.93 7.45
N ILE A 139 2.81 13.77 8.02
CA ILE A 139 2.61 13.53 9.45
C ILE A 139 3.38 12.28 9.90
N TRP A 140 3.22 11.18 9.17
CA TRP A 140 3.89 9.94 9.50
C TRP A 140 5.40 9.99 9.28
N SER A 141 5.87 10.62 8.19
CA SER A 141 7.30 10.79 7.94
C SER A 141 7.95 11.63 9.04
N ILE A 142 7.42 12.81 9.30
CA ILE A 142 7.99 13.70 10.32
C ILE A 142 7.90 13.05 11.69
N GLY A 143 6.73 12.53 12.08
CA GLY A 143 6.53 11.90 13.38
C GLY A 143 7.44 10.71 13.60
N PHE A 144 7.45 9.75 12.66
CA PHE A 144 8.25 8.54 12.79
C PHE A 144 9.75 8.82 12.81
N TYR A 145 10.26 9.59 11.85
CA TYR A 145 11.70 9.84 11.77
C TYR A 145 12.18 10.75 12.89
N THR A 146 11.36 11.69 13.38
CA THR A 146 11.69 12.49 14.57
C THR A 146 11.78 11.60 15.81
N ILE A 147 10.79 10.73 16.04
CA ILE A 147 10.82 9.80 17.19
C ILE A 147 12.01 8.85 17.06
N ASN A 148 12.27 8.33 15.87
CA ASN A 148 13.41 7.45 15.64
C ASN A 148 14.76 8.11 15.92
N ALA A 149 14.90 9.39 15.66
CA ALA A 149 16.12 10.15 15.95
C ALA A 149 16.44 10.24 17.47
N PHE A 150 15.40 10.16 18.33
CA PHE A 150 15.56 10.17 19.78
C PHE A 150 15.61 8.77 20.40
N VAL A 151 14.80 7.83 19.91
CA VAL A 151 14.60 6.51 20.52
C VAL A 151 15.49 5.44 19.91
N HIS A 152 15.94 5.61 18.67
CA HIS A 152 16.73 4.63 17.90
C HIS A 152 16.06 3.25 17.92
N PHE A 153 15.09 3.04 17.03
CA PHE A 153 14.33 1.79 16.97
C PHE A 153 15.18 0.64 16.40
N ASP A 154 15.45 -0.38 17.22
CA ASP A 154 16.20 -1.58 16.81
C ASP A 154 15.46 -2.45 15.78
N PHE A 155 14.14 -2.28 15.64
CA PHE A 155 13.34 -3.09 14.71
C PHE A 155 13.43 -2.66 13.24
N LEU A 156 14.11 -1.55 12.93
CA LEU A 156 14.25 -1.05 11.56
C LEU A 156 14.93 -2.03 10.61
N ASP A 157 15.88 -2.80 11.13
CA ASP A 157 16.62 -3.80 10.36
C ASP A 157 15.92 -5.17 10.31
N ASN A 158 14.79 -5.31 11.03
CA ASN A 158 14.04 -6.56 11.00
C ASN A 158 13.35 -6.76 9.65
N ILE A 159 13.40 -8.00 9.18
CA ILE A 159 12.71 -8.42 7.95
C ILE A 159 11.21 -8.33 8.16
N MET A 160 10.52 -7.67 7.23
CA MET A 160 9.08 -7.56 7.26
C MET A 160 8.39 -8.80 6.68
N SER A 161 7.38 -9.29 7.39
CA SER A 161 6.47 -10.30 6.86
C SER A 161 5.36 -9.66 6.00
N PRO A 162 4.70 -10.43 5.11
CA PRO A 162 3.54 -9.93 4.35
C PRO A 162 2.43 -9.40 5.25
N VAL A 163 2.23 -10.03 6.41
CA VAL A 163 1.23 -9.61 7.40
C VAL A 163 1.61 -8.27 8.03
N SER A 164 2.88 -8.09 8.37
CA SER A 164 3.37 -6.82 8.93
C SER A 164 3.18 -5.65 7.97
N ILE A 165 3.42 -5.87 6.66
CA ILE A 165 3.17 -4.86 5.62
C ILE A 165 1.68 -4.50 5.54
N ALA A 166 0.79 -5.50 5.56
CA ALA A 166 -0.65 -5.27 5.52
C ALA A 166 -1.14 -4.49 6.76
N LEU A 167 -0.68 -4.90 7.95
CA LEU A 167 -1.03 -4.23 9.21
C LEU A 167 -0.52 -2.78 9.21
N LEU A 168 0.73 -2.57 8.83
CA LEU A 168 1.32 -1.23 8.78
C LEU A 168 0.56 -0.32 7.82
N ASN A 169 0.24 -0.78 6.61
CA ASN A 169 -0.56 -0.03 5.65
C ASN A 169 -1.96 0.29 6.17
N THR A 170 -2.60 -0.66 6.87
CA THR A 170 -3.94 -0.48 7.44
C THR A 170 -3.92 0.53 8.59
N VAL A 171 -3.00 0.38 9.53
CA VAL A 171 -2.81 1.29 10.67
C VAL A 171 -2.50 2.70 10.18
N PHE A 172 -1.58 2.83 9.22
CA PHE A 172 -1.25 4.10 8.59
C PHE A 172 -2.51 4.82 8.07
N ARG A 173 -3.34 4.13 7.28
CA ARG A 173 -4.55 4.73 6.70
C ARG A 173 -5.60 5.07 7.77
N LEU A 174 -5.87 4.17 8.71
CA LEU A 174 -6.85 4.40 9.77
C LEU A 174 -6.46 5.59 10.65
N VAL A 175 -5.22 5.63 11.11
CA VAL A 175 -4.75 6.72 11.98
C VAL A 175 -4.72 8.04 11.21
N THR A 176 -4.30 8.04 9.95
CA THR A 176 -4.34 9.24 9.10
C THR A 176 -5.76 9.80 9.00
N VAL A 177 -6.75 8.94 8.73
CA VAL A 177 -8.16 9.36 8.66
C VAL A 177 -8.63 9.90 10.01
N CYS A 178 -8.33 9.23 11.12
CA CYS A 178 -8.71 9.69 12.45
C CYS A 178 -8.10 11.06 12.80
N ILE A 179 -6.85 11.32 12.43
CA ILE A 179 -6.18 12.60 12.67
C ILE A 179 -6.75 13.70 11.77
N LEU A 180 -7.02 13.42 10.50
CA LEU A 180 -7.46 14.42 9.53
C LEU A 180 -8.98 14.65 9.55
N PHE A 181 -9.76 13.71 10.09
CA PHE A 181 -11.22 13.83 10.18
C PHE A 181 -11.72 15.15 10.79
N PRO A 182 -11.21 15.64 11.95
CA PRO A 182 -11.63 16.91 12.52
C PRO A 182 -11.23 18.13 11.67
N PHE A 183 -10.29 17.96 10.73
CA PHE A 183 -9.82 19.02 9.86
C PHE A 183 -10.46 19.02 8.46
N ILE A 184 -11.44 18.14 8.20
CA ILE A 184 -12.05 17.95 6.87
C ILE A 184 -12.66 19.26 6.35
N ASN A 185 -13.30 20.06 7.21
CA ASN A 185 -13.87 21.36 6.85
C ASN A 185 -12.79 22.39 6.44
N LYS A 186 -11.57 22.26 7.00
CA LYS A 186 -10.44 23.13 6.61
C LYS A 186 -9.84 22.68 5.29
N LEU A 187 -9.74 21.37 5.07
CA LEU A 187 -9.31 20.79 3.79
C LEU A 187 -10.26 21.18 2.65
N GLU A 188 -11.56 21.14 2.89
CA GLU A 188 -12.56 21.59 1.93
C GLU A 188 -12.39 23.05 1.57
N LYS A 189 -12.22 23.93 2.57
CA LYS A 189 -11.99 25.37 2.34
C LYS A 189 -10.69 25.68 1.60
N LEU A 190 -9.68 24.82 1.71
CA LEU A 190 -8.42 25.00 0.97
C LEU A 190 -8.59 24.74 -0.53
N VAL A 191 -9.59 23.94 -0.91
CA VAL A 191 -9.86 23.52 -2.29
C VAL A 191 -11.05 24.27 -2.91
N CYS A 192 -11.87 24.91 -2.09
CA CYS A 192 -13.01 25.73 -2.54
C CYS A 192 -12.65 27.17 -2.76
#